data_3631a5a0c64e27703d7e3c3af2dd9980
#
_entry.id   3631a5a0c64e27703d7e3c3af2dd9980
#
_cell.length_a   1.000
_cell.length_b   1.000
_cell.length_c   1.000
_cell.angle_alpha   90.00
_cell.angle_beta   90.00
_cell.angle_gamma   90.00
#
_symmetry.space_group_name_H-M   'P 1'
#
loop_
_entity.id
_entity.type
_entity.pdbx_description
1 polymer ?
#
loop_
_entity_poly.entity_id
_entity_poly.type
_entity_poly.pdbx_seq_one_letter_code
_entity_poly.pdbx_strand_id
1 'polypeptide(L)'
;LEEYHDEEISGIFAKLGHRIQGEPFNLLGTLIFVAAIAHTFLASNLMKISHRLEHEFHALEEVEQSSPTDLRISKQRDRLQFRAQIFHFLGEVEAVFGIWLIPLFLAILLMKGWPTLVGYASSVNAAEPVFVVVVMAIAGSRPVLSFTETCLAGVARLGGSTVASWWLAILTIGPLVGSFITEPAAMTICALLLRQKVYDLKPSPALGYATLALLFVNISVGGTLTHFAAPPVVMVATRWNWDLGFMLSNFGWKAVAGILIANAIYYFQFRTELRQLRAREIGIASKERRLPTRIIVTHLLFIAWTVLVSHYPILVILGFLFFLAFVDATRRHQVVTSLRSPLLVGFFLLALVIHGGCQQWWIEPVLSSLSEWPLMLGATLLTALNDNAAITYLASLVPGFSDNLKYAVVAGAVAGGGLTVIANAPNPAGQSILLSRFGEEGISPLRLFFWALIPTAIMGAMFMFLR
;
A
#
# COMPACT_ATOMS: atom_id res chain seq x y z
N LEU A 1 6.83 -18.27 -22.78
CA LEU A 1 8.23 -18.33 -22.37
C LEU A 1 9.01 -18.87 -23.55
N GLU A 2 9.97 -18.09 -24.04
CA GLU A 2 10.96 -18.60 -24.97
C GLU A 2 11.76 -19.69 -24.25
N GLU A 3 11.91 -20.88 -24.85
CA GLU A 3 12.79 -21.90 -24.34
C GLU A 3 14.23 -21.43 -24.58
N TYR A 4 14.90 -21.00 -23.49
CA TYR A 4 16.26 -20.46 -23.59
C TYR A 4 17.35 -21.54 -23.81
N HIS A 5 16.97 -22.84 -23.79
CA HIS A 5 17.90 -23.97 -23.95
C HIS A 5 19.18 -23.82 -23.14
N ASP A 6 19.07 -23.37 -21.89
CA ASP A 6 20.19 -23.05 -20.99
C ASP A 6 20.36 -24.05 -19.84
N GLU A 7 19.75 -25.23 -19.95
CA GLU A 7 19.79 -26.28 -18.94
C GLU A 7 21.21 -26.77 -18.62
N GLU A 8 22.05 -26.83 -19.64
CA GLU A 8 23.44 -27.24 -19.50
C GLU A 8 24.40 -26.15 -19.00
N ILE A 9 23.94 -24.90 -18.95
CA ILE A 9 24.78 -23.78 -18.54
C ILE A 9 24.83 -23.73 -16.99
N SER A 10 26.05 -23.94 -16.47
CA SER A 10 26.32 -23.84 -15.04
C SER A 10 26.55 -22.37 -14.62
N GLY A 11 25.87 -21.95 -13.54
CA GLY A 11 26.03 -20.63 -12.95
C GLY A 11 25.02 -19.58 -13.44
N ILE A 12 24.48 -18.83 -12.47
CA ILE A 12 23.39 -17.84 -12.70
C ILE A 12 23.83 -16.76 -13.70
N PHE A 13 25.01 -16.17 -13.51
CA PHE A 13 25.50 -15.11 -14.39
C PHE A 13 25.73 -15.56 -15.84
N ALA A 14 26.18 -16.82 -16.04
CA ALA A 14 26.32 -17.37 -17.38
C ALA A 14 24.98 -17.57 -18.06
N LYS A 15 23.98 -18.11 -17.33
CA LYS A 15 22.59 -18.22 -17.81
C LYS A 15 22.00 -16.86 -18.20
N LEU A 16 22.12 -15.87 -17.32
CA LEU A 16 21.62 -14.52 -17.61
C LEU A 16 22.31 -13.91 -18.83
N GLY A 17 23.63 -14.08 -18.95
CA GLY A 17 24.38 -13.62 -20.13
C GLY A 17 23.89 -14.27 -21.42
N HIS A 18 23.65 -15.58 -21.39
CA HIS A 18 23.10 -16.33 -22.54
C HIS A 18 21.69 -15.81 -22.93
N ARG A 19 20.80 -15.64 -21.96
CA ARG A 19 19.43 -15.12 -22.19
C ARG A 19 19.41 -13.69 -22.73
N ILE A 20 20.37 -12.82 -22.34
CA ILE A 20 20.52 -11.47 -22.88
C ILE A 20 21.02 -11.51 -24.33
N GLN A 21 21.95 -12.41 -24.66
CA GLN A 21 22.46 -12.54 -26.02
C GLN A 21 21.39 -13.06 -26.98
N GLY A 22 20.56 -14.03 -26.52
CA GLY A 22 19.43 -14.54 -27.31
C GLY A 22 18.32 -13.53 -27.52
N GLU A 23 18.04 -12.75 -26.46
CA GLU A 23 16.94 -11.76 -26.47
C GLU A 23 17.38 -10.45 -25.79
N PRO A 24 17.93 -9.49 -26.55
CA PRO A 24 18.39 -8.20 -26.00
C PRO A 24 17.30 -7.35 -25.32
N PHE A 25 16.04 -7.55 -25.70
CA PHE A 25 14.90 -6.87 -25.06
C PHE A 25 14.82 -7.19 -23.57
N ASN A 26 15.25 -8.37 -23.14
CA ASN A 26 15.29 -8.78 -21.74
C ASN A 26 16.05 -7.77 -20.88
N LEU A 27 17.25 -7.39 -21.30
CA LEU A 27 18.05 -6.40 -20.59
C LEU A 27 17.39 -5.02 -20.60
N LEU A 28 16.89 -4.57 -21.76
CA LEU A 28 16.24 -3.26 -21.88
C LEU A 28 14.99 -3.18 -21.01
N GLY A 29 14.11 -4.18 -21.05
CA GLY A 29 12.91 -4.24 -20.20
C GLY A 29 13.25 -4.21 -18.70
N THR A 30 14.34 -4.91 -18.32
CA THR A 30 14.80 -4.88 -16.92
C THR A 30 15.41 -3.53 -16.55
N LEU A 31 16.17 -2.89 -17.41
CA LEU A 31 16.71 -1.54 -17.15
C LEU A 31 15.58 -0.51 -16.99
N ILE A 32 14.52 -0.58 -17.79
CA ILE A 32 13.32 0.26 -17.66
C ILE A 32 12.63 0.00 -16.31
N PHE A 33 12.50 -1.25 -15.91
CA PHE A 33 11.92 -1.63 -14.62
C PHE A 33 12.76 -1.13 -13.43
N VAL A 34 14.09 -1.30 -13.49
CA VAL A 34 15.01 -0.77 -12.47
C VAL A 34 14.97 0.75 -12.42
N ALA A 35 14.82 1.43 -13.56
CA ALA A 35 14.66 2.87 -13.61
C ALA A 35 13.33 3.33 -12.99
N ALA A 36 12.24 2.56 -13.13
CA ALA A 36 11.00 2.81 -12.42
C ALA A 36 11.20 2.72 -10.90
N ILE A 37 11.88 1.66 -10.42
CA ILE A 37 12.23 1.53 -8.99
C ILE A 37 13.11 2.71 -8.54
N ALA A 38 14.14 3.08 -9.29
CA ALA A 38 14.99 4.22 -8.96
C ALA A 38 14.20 5.54 -8.89
N HIS A 39 13.19 5.71 -9.76
CA HIS A 39 12.33 6.89 -9.73
C HIS A 39 11.52 6.98 -8.42
N THR A 40 11.10 5.87 -7.80
CA THR A 40 10.37 5.90 -6.53
C THR A 40 11.19 6.57 -5.41
N PHE A 41 12.52 6.43 -5.42
CA PHE A 41 13.39 7.12 -4.47
C PHE A 41 13.49 8.63 -4.74
N LEU A 42 13.27 9.06 -5.98
CA LEU A 42 13.26 10.47 -6.35
C LEU A 42 11.90 11.13 -6.11
N ALA A 43 10.84 10.35 -5.95
CA ALA A 43 9.46 10.82 -5.80
C ALA A 43 9.32 11.87 -4.69
N SER A 44 9.93 11.66 -3.53
CA SER A 44 9.90 12.62 -2.42
C SER A 44 10.55 13.97 -2.76
N ASN A 45 11.62 13.98 -3.57
CA ASN A 45 12.28 15.22 -4.01
C ASN A 45 11.42 15.96 -5.04
N LEU A 46 10.78 15.22 -5.95
CA LEU A 46 9.84 15.78 -6.92
C LEU A 46 8.63 16.39 -6.23
N MET A 47 8.11 15.75 -5.19
CA MET A 47 7.03 16.28 -4.36
C MET A 47 7.42 17.57 -3.65
N LYS A 48 8.65 17.67 -3.13
CA LYS A 48 9.17 18.93 -2.54
C LYS A 48 9.23 20.08 -3.57
N ILE A 49 9.60 19.77 -4.81
CA ILE A 49 9.58 20.76 -5.90
C ILE A 49 8.16 21.20 -6.19
N SER A 50 7.20 20.25 -6.26
CA SER A 50 5.78 20.54 -6.43
C SER A 50 5.28 21.52 -5.37
N HIS A 51 5.48 21.20 -4.09
CA HIS A 51 5.05 22.06 -2.97
C HIS A 51 5.67 23.46 -3.02
N ARG A 52 6.95 23.58 -3.42
CA ARG A 52 7.58 24.90 -3.60
C ARG A 52 6.86 25.69 -4.69
N LEU A 53 6.58 25.07 -5.84
CA LEU A 53 5.87 25.71 -6.94
C LEU A 53 4.42 26.06 -6.56
N GLU A 54 3.76 25.25 -5.73
CA GLU A 54 2.43 25.55 -5.17
C GLU A 54 2.48 26.78 -4.26
N HIS A 55 3.49 26.92 -3.41
CA HIS A 55 3.67 28.12 -2.60
C HIS A 55 3.90 29.37 -3.45
N GLU A 56 4.73 29.28 -4.49
CA GLU A 56 4.94 30.38 -5.45
C GLU A 56 3.63 30.72 -6.21
N PHE A 57 2.84 29.71 -6.56
CA PHE A 57 1.53 29.88 -7.19
C PHE A 57 0.57 30.66 -6.27
N HIS A 58 0.42 30.24 -5.00
CA HIS A 58 -0.46 30.93 -4.05
C HIS A 58 0.00 32.38 -3.78
N ALA A 59 1.30 32.64 -3.71
CA ALA A 59 1.80 33.97 -3.59
C ALA A 59 1.43 34.88 -4.78
N LEU A 60 1.46 34.33 -6.00
CA LEU A 60 1.01 35.06 -7.20
C LEU A 60 -0.51 35.25 -7.25
N GLU A 61 -1.28 34.28 -6.72
CA GLU A 61 -2.74 34.38 -6.63
C GLU A 61 -3.17 35.56 -5.74
N GLU A 62 -2.47 35.81 -4.61
CA GLU A 62 -2.68 36.95 -3.75
C GLU A 62 -2.35 38.29 -4.47
N VAL A 63 -1.29 38.31 -5.28
CA VAL A 63 -0.90 39.51 -6.07
C VAL A 63 -1.93 39.76 -7.19
N GLU A 64 -2.43 38.74 -7.87
CA GLU A 64 -3.45 38.86 -8.91
C GLU A 64 -4.76 39.41 -8.39
N GLN A 65 -5.17 38.99 -7.16
CA GLN A 65 -6.35 39.58 -6.51
C GLN A 65 -6.23 41.08 -6.29
N SER A 66 -4.99 41.58 -6.14
CA SER A 66 -4.71 43.00 -6.01
C SER A 66 -4.59 43.75 -7.36
N SER A 67 -4.39 43.01 -8.46
CA SER A 67 -4.22 43.57 -9.81
C SER A 67 -4.85 42.68 -10.89
N PRO A 68 -6.19 42.60 -10.98
CA PRO A 68 -6.90 41.59 -11.79
C PRO A 68 -6.72 41.69 -13.31
N THR A 69 -6.16 42.78 -13.81
CA THR A 69 -6.06 43.08 -15.25
C THR A 69 -4.68 42.74 -15.86
N ASP A 70 -3.71 42.29 -15.07
CA ASP A 70 -2.37 42.01 -15.60
C ASP A 70 -2.30 40.56 -16.17
N LEU A 71 -2.45 40.47 -17.49
CA LEU A 71 -2.34 39.21 -18.24
C LEU A 71 -0.98 38.50 -18.11
N ARG A 72 0.08 39.21 -17.67
CA ARG A 72 1.38 38.57 -17.47
C ARG A 72 1.40 37.75 -16.18
N ILE A 73 0.79 38.26 -15.10
CA ILE A 73 0.65 37.59 -13.82
C ILE A 73 -0.19 36.33 -14.00
N SER A 74 -1.34 36.45 -14.70
CA SER A 74 -2.22 35.30 -15.00
C SER A 74 -1.49 34.18 -15.77
N LYS A 75 -0.75 34.51 -16.84
CA LYS A 75 0.03 33.52 -17.59
C LYS A 75 1.16 32.90 -16.78
N GLN A 76 1.81 33.64 -15.89
CA GLN A 76 2.86 33.12 -15.02
C GLN A 76 2.29 32.18 -13.97
N ARG A 77 1.15 32.52 -13.37
CA ARG A 77 0.39 31.68 -12.44
C ARG A 77 0.01 30.36 -13.10
N ASP A 78 -0.59 30.38 -14.29
CA ASP A 78 -1.02 29.17 -15.00
C ASP A 78 0.17 28.25 -15.34
N ARG A 79 1.31 28.82 -15.71
CA ARG A 79 2.56 28.06 -15.92
C ARG A 79 3.08 27.42 -14.63
N LEU A 80 3.04 28.14 -13.50
CA LEU A 80 3.47 27.60 -12.23
C LEU A 80 2.54 26.50 -11.75
N GLN A 81 1.22 26.67 -11.88
CA GLN A 81 0.23 25.65 -11.57
C GLN A 81 0.46 24.38 -12.38
N PHE A 82 0.62 24.51 -13.71
CA PHE A 82 0.88 23.38 -14.57
C PHE A 82 2.18 22.63 -14.20
N ARG A 83 3.26 23.38 -13.92
CA ARG A 83 4.52 22.79 -13.47
C ARG A 83 4.38 22.09 -12.11
N ALA A 84 3.70 22.72 -11.17
CA ALA A 84 3.44 22.12 -9.86
C ALA A 84 2.68 20.79 -10.00
N GLN A 85 1.64 20.78 -10.83
CA GLN A 85 0.84 19.57 -11.10
C GLN A 85 1.66 18.45 -11.77
N ILE A 86 2.55 18.81 -12.73
CA ILE A 86 3.46 17.81 -13.34
C ILE A 86 4.40 17.24 -12.31
N PHE A 87 5.08 18.06 -11.51
CA PHE A 87 5.98 17.57 -10.48
C PHE A 87 5.26 16.78 -9.39
N HIS A 88 4.02 17.14 -9.07
CA HIS A 88 3.16 16.36 -8.19
C HIS A 88 2.90 14.98 -8.76
N PHE A 89 2.48 14.89 -10.02
CA PHE A 89 2.20 13.61 -10.67
C PHE A 89 3.46 12.73 -10.79
N LEU A 90 4.60 13.32 -11.16
CA LEU A 90 5.89 12.62 -11.20
C LEU A 90 6.40 12.19 -9.82
N GLY A 91 6.00 12.89 -8.77
CA GLY A 91 6.35 12.58 -7.38
C GLY A 91 5.36 11.63 -6.68
N GLU A 92 4.28 11.23 -7.37
CA GLU A 92 3.29 10.31 -6.82
C GLU A 92 3.75 8.86 -7.02
N VAL A 93 4.13 8.20 -5.92
CA VAL A 93 4.76 6.87 -5.94
C VAL A 93 3.91 5.85 -6.71
N GLU A 94 2.59 5.91 -6.54
CA GLU A 94 1.64 5.02 -7.21
C GLU A 94 1.57 5.26 -8.73
N ALA A 95 1.94 6.45 -9.22
CA ALA A 95 1.95 6.75 -10.64
C ALA A 95 3.24 6.33 -11.34
N VAL A 96 4.35 6.17 -10.60
CA VAL A 96 5.69 5.98 -11.15
C VAL A 96 5.75 4.80 -12.13
N PHE A 97 5.32 3.61 -11.72
CA PHE A 97 5.36 2.43 -12.60
C PHE A 97 4.52 2.62 -13.86
N GLY A 98 3.37 3.31 -13.74
CA GLY A 98 2.53 3.65 -14.88
C GLY A 98 3.20 4.62 -15.86
N ILE A 99 3.97 5.59 -15.37
CA ILE A 99 4.75 6.52 -16.20
C ILE A 99 5.80 5.74 -17.02
N TRP A 100 6.46 4.77 -16.40
CA TRP A 100 7.48 3.94 -17.06
C TRP A 100 6.92 2.90 -18.02
N LEU A 101 5.58 2.71 -18.10
CA LEU A 101 4.97 1.97 -19.21
C LEU A 101 5.19 2.63 -20.57
N ILE A 102 5.31 3.96 -20.61
CA ILE A 102 5.55 4.69 -21.88
C ILE A 102 6.86 4.23 -22.53
N PRO A 103 8.03 4.31 -21.88
CA PRO A 103 9.26 3.80 -22.46
C PRO A 103 9.25 2.27 -22.68
N LEU A 104 8.58 1.49 -21.82
CA LEU A 104 8.46 0.04 -22.03
C LEU A 104 7.67 -0.27 -23.31
N PHE A 105 6.51 0.33 -23.50
CA PHE A 105 5.70 0.10 -24.69
C PHE A 105 6.40 0.61 -25.95
N LEU A 106 7.10 1.74 -25.86
CA LEU A 106 7.91 2.23 -26.97
C LEU A 106 9.04 1.25 -27.32
N ALA A 107 9.71 0.67 -26.32
CA ALA A 107 10.74 -0.34 -26.55
C ALA A 107 10.18 -1.61 -27.20
N ILE A 108 9.02 -2.11 -26.75
CA ILE A 108 8.34 -3.24 -27.37
C ILE A 108 7.95 -2.90 -28.81
N LEU A 109 7.36 -1.73 -29.04
CA LEU A 109 6.94 -1.28 -30.38
C LEU A 109 8.13 -1.23 -31.36
N LEU A 110 9.24 -0.63 -30.95
CA LEU A 110 10.41 -0.43 -31.82
C LEU A 110 11.18 -1.71 -32.08
N MET A 111 11.27 -2.60 -31.07
CA MET A 111 12.07 -3.83 -31.21
C MET A 111 11.26 -5.04 -31.71
N LYS A 112 9.96 -5.11 -31.36
CA LYS A 112 9.11 -6.28 -31.62
C LYS A 112 7.89 -5.99 -32.51
N GLY A 113 7.59 -4.72 -32.74
CA GLY A 113 6.48 -4.27 -33.57
C GLY A 113 5.13 -4.23 -32.87
N TRP A 114 4.16 -3.61 -33.56
CA TRP A 114 2.79 -3.37 -33.07
C TRP A 114 2.01 -4.65 -32.69
N PRO A 115 2.04 -5.74 -33.50
CA PRO A 115 1.31 -6.97 -33.16
C PRO A 115 1.77 -7.57 -31.82
N THR A 116 3.07 -7.55 -31.55
CA THR A 116 3.63 -8.05 -30.29
C THR A 116 3.20 -7.19 -29.11
N LEU A 117 3.22 -5.86 -29.26
CA LEU A 117 2.76 -4.94 -28.22
C LEU A 117 1.29 -5.21 -27.86
N VAL A 118 0.42 -5.27 -28.88
CA VAL A 118 -1.03 -5.51 -28.65
C VAL A 118 -1.26 -6.91 -28.07
N GLY A 119 -0.60 -7.93 -28.61
CA GLY A 119 -0.67 -9.30 -28.09
C GLY A 119 -0.26 -9.38 -26.63
N TYR A 120 0.86 -8.74 -26.26
CA TYR A 120 1.33 -8.67 -24.88
C TYR A 120 0.32 -7.95 -23.97
N ALA A 121 -0.11 -6.75 -24.35
CA ALA A 121 -1.07 -5.99 -23.54
C ALA A 121 -2.41 -6.75 -23.36
N SER A 122 -2.86 -7.47 -24.39
CA SER A 122 -4.09 -8.26 -24.34
C SER A 122 -3.97 -9.53 -23.49
N SER A 123 -2.75 -10.04 -23.29
CA SER A 123 -2.49 -11.22 -22.45
C SER A 123 -2.40 -10.90 -20.96
N VAL A 124 -2.31 -9.61 -20.60
CA VAL A 124 -2.18 -9.17 -19.20
C VAL A 124 -3.48 -9.44 -18.43
N ASN A 125 -3.37 -10.14 -17.31
CA ASN A 125 -4.50 -10.31 -16.40
C ASN A 125 -4.68 -9.06 -15.53
N ALA A 126 -5.75 -8.32 -15.75
CA ALA A 126 -6.12 -7.14 -14.99
C ALA A 126 -7.11 -7.42 -13.84
N ALA A 127 -7.45 -8.69 -13.58
CA ALA A 127 -8.49 -9.05 -12.61
C ALA A 127 -8.16 -8.55 -11.19
N GLU A 128 -6.94 -8.81 -10.72
CA GLU A 128 -6.49 -8.39 -9.40
C GLU A 128 -6.40 -6.86 -9.27
N PRO A 129 -5.78 -6.09 -10.18
CA PRO A 129 -5.82 -4.64 -10.15
C PRO A 129 -7.22 -4.04 -10.13
N VAL A 130 -8.13 -4.54 -10.97
CA VAL A 130 -9.53 -4.09 -11.00
C VAL A 130 -10.25 -4.39 -9.69
N PHE A 131 -10.08 -5.60 -9.16
CA PHE A 131 -10.64 -5.97 -7.86
C PHE A 131 -10.18 -5.03 -6.75
N VAL A 132 -8.87 -4.72 -6.69
CA VAL A 132 -8.30 -3.80 -5.68
C VAL A 132 -8.90 -2.41 -5.79
N VAL A 133 -9.05 -1.86 -7.00
CA VAL A 133 -9.71 -0.56 -7.21
C VAL A 133 -11.12 -0.56 -6.62
N VAL A 134 -11.90 -1.57 -6.94
CA VAL A 134 -13.30 -1.65 -6.51
C VAL A 134 -13.42 -1.81 -5.01
N VAL A 135 -12.69 -2.76 -4.41
CA VAL A 135 -12.79 -2.99 -2.97
C VAL A 135 -12.30 -1.78 -2.17
N MET A 136 -11.23 -1.12 -2.62
CA MET A 136 -10.73 0.12 -2.00
C MET A 136 -11.73 1.27 -2.09
N ALA A 137 -12.38 1.46 -3.25
CA ALA A 137 -13.37 2.51 -3.43
C ALA A 137 -14.58 2.33 -2.50
N ILE A 138 -15.07 1.09 -2.35
CA ILE A 138 -16.18 0.78 -1.44
C ILE A 138 -15.75 0.93 0.02
N ALA A 139 -14.60 0.36 0.39
CA ALA A 139 -14.07 0.37 1.76
C ALA A 139 -13.69 1.78 2.23
N GLY A 140 -13.21 2.65 1.34
CA GLY A 140 -12.93 4.06 1.63
C GLY A 140 -14.17 4.94 1.79
N SER A 141 -15.38 4.39 1.63
CA SER A 141 -16.61 5.14 1.78
C SER A 141 -16.91 5.48 3.26
N ARG A 142 -17.53 6.64 3.49
CA ARG A 142 -17.87 7.13 4.84
C ARG A 142 -18.65 6.10 5.70
N PRO A 143 -19.65 5.35 5.18
CA PRO A 143 -20.34 4.35 5.98
C PRO A 143 -19.43 3.24 6.51
N VAL A 144 -18.49 2.74 5.71
CA VAL A 144 -17.54 1.70 6.13
C VAL A 144 -16.54 2.26 7.14
N LEU A 145 -16.03 3.47 6.92
CA LEU A 145 -15.12 4.15 7.85
C LEU A 145 -15.83 4.36 9.22
N SER A 146 -17.09 4.84 9.23
CA SER A 146 -17.86 5.06 10.44
C SER A 146 -18.16 3.76 11.20
N PHE A 147 -18.40 2.66 10.48
CA PHE A 147 -18.53 1.34 11.09
C PHE A 147 -17.25 0.92 11.81
N THR A 148 -16.10 1.07 11.14
CA THR A 148 -14.78 0.73 11.71
C THR A 148 -14.47 1.57 12.94
N GLU A 149 -14.71 2.89 12.90
CA GLU A 149 -14.54 3.77 14.05
C GLU A 149 -15.41 3.33 15.23
N THR A 150 -16.65 2.89 14.96
CA THR A 150 -17.57 2.40 15.99
C THR A 150 -17.04 1.12 16.64
N CYS A 151 -16.49 0.19 15.86
CA CYS A 151 -15.85 -1.03 16.37
C CYS A 151 -14.65 -0.70 17.27
N LEU A 152 -13.76 0.18 16.80
CA LEU A 152 -12.59 0.61 17.57
C LEU A 152 -12.98 1.32 18.87
N ALA A 153 -13.98 2.20 18.83
CA ALA A 153 -14.50 2.87 20.01
C ALA A 153 -15.12 1.88 21.01
N GLY A 154 -15.81 0.84 20.52
CA GLY A 154 -16.34 -0.24 21.34
C GLY A 154 -15.25 -0.94 22.15
N VAL A 155 -14.14 -1.33 21.48
CA VAL A 155 -13.00 -1.98 22.12
C VAL A 155 -12.29 -1.02 23.10
N ALA A 156 -12.05 0.23 22.71
CA ALA A 156 -11.41 1.20 23.58
C ALA A 156 -12.22 1.47 24.88
N ARG A 157 -13.56 1.39 24.82
CA ARG A 157 -14.44 1.50 26.02
C ARG A 157 -14.22 0.37 27.01
N LEU A 158 -13.91 -0.85 26.58
CA LEU A 158 -13.60 -1.95 27.48
C LEU A 158 -12.38 -1.66 28.39
N GLY A 159 -11.43 -0.84 27.89
CA GLY A 159 -10.28 -0.34 28.64
C GLY A 159 -10.50 1.03 29.29
N GLY A 160 -11.75 1.48 29.47
CA GLY A 160 -12.11 2.75 30.13
C GLY A 160 -11.86 3.99 29.25
N SER A 161 -11.76 3.85 27.94
CA SER A 161 -11.53 4.96 26.98
C SER A 161 -10.30 5.82 27.29
N THR A 162 -9.32 5.26 28.00
CA THR A 162 -8.03 5.93 28.28
C THR A 162 -7.20 6.08 27.01
N VAL A 163 -6.19 6.95 27.02
CA VAL A 163 -5.25 7.09 25.89
C VAL A 163 -4.58 5.74 25.57
N ALA A 164 -4.18 5.00 26.59
CA ALA A 164 -3.60 3.67 26.44
C ALA A 164 -4.57 2.66 25.80
N SER A 165 -5.86 2.67 26.20
CA SER A 165 -6.85 1.76 25.60
C SER A 165 -7.18 2.11 24.15
N TRP A 166 -7.22 3.40 23.80
CA TRP A 166 -7.33 3.83 22.40
C TRP A 166 -6.11 3.43 21.59
N TRP A 167 -4.89 3.66 22.12
CA TRP A 167 -3.64 3.30 21.47
C TRP A 167 -3.59 1.79 21.16
N LEU A 168 -3.92 0.94 22.17
CA LEU A 168 -4.00 -0.51 21.99
C LEU A 168 -5.11 -0.92 21.01
N ALA A 169 -6.31 -0.36 21.11
CA ALA A 169 -7.42 -0.70 20.24
C ALA A 169 -7.10 -0.35 18.78
N ILE A 170 -6.54 0.84 18.52
CA ILE A 170 -6.21 1.29 17.16
C ILE A 170 -5.09 0.42 16.57
N LEU A 171 -4.04 0.13 17.33
CA LEU A 171 -2.88 -0.63 16.82
C LEU A 171 -3.09 -2.16 16.82
N THR A 172 -4.15 -2.67 17.43
CA THR A 172 -4.49 -4.10 17.41
C THR A 172 -5.66 -4.37 16.46
N ILE A 173 -6.81 -3.81 16.80
CA ILE A 173 -8.07 -4.11 16.08
C ILE A 173 -8.09 -3.42 14.72
N GLY A 174 -7.56 -2.19 14.62
CA GLY A 174 -7.50 -1.45 13.36
C GLY A 174 -6.83 -2.25 12.22
N PRO A 175 -5.59 -2.74 12.41
CA PRO A 175 -4.91 -3.62 11.45
C PRO A 175 -5.70 -4.88 11.09
N LEU A 176 -6.30 -5.55 12.09
CA LEU A 176 -7.07 -6.78 11.87
C LEU A 176 -8.37 -6.53 11.09
N VAL A 177 -9.06 -5.42 11.37
CA VAL A 177 -10.22 -4.98 10.57
C VAL A 177 -9.78 -4.63 9.14
N GLY A 178 -8.55 -4.19 8.94
CA GLY A 178 -7.93 -3.98 7.63
C GLY A 178 -8.03 -5.18 6.71
N SER A 179 -7.99 -6.40 7.25
CA SER A 179 -8.22 -7.64 6.48
C SER A 179 -9.63 -7.77 5.88
N PHE A 180 -10.58 -6.96 6.31
CA PHE A 180 -11.95 -6.97 5.81
C PHE A 180 -12.33 -5.73 5.02
N ILE A 181 -11.63 -4.61 5.27
CA ILE A 181 -11.91 -3.32 4.64
C ILE A 181 -10.76 -2.79 3.79
N THR A 182 -9.68 -3.55 3.61
CA THR A 182 -8.40 -3.21 2.97
C THR A 182 -7.42 -2.42 3.84
N GLU A 183 -6.13 -2.64 3.59
CA GLU A 183 -5.04 -1.94 4.30
C GLU A 183 -5.09 -0.40 4.16
N PRO A 184 -5.33 0.19 2.98
CA PRO A 184 -5.38 1.65 2.85
C PRO A 184 -6.51 2.31 3.64
N ALA A 185 -7.68 1.67 3.71
CA ALA A 185 -8.79 2.16 4.51
C ALA A 185 -8.45 2.07 6.01
N ALA A 186 -7.90 0.94 6.47
CA ALA A 186 -7.47 0.77 7.85
C ALA A 186 -6.37 1.76 8.23
N MET A 187 -5.36 1.96 7.37
CA MET A 187 -4.29 2.93 7.57
C MET A 187 -4.84 4.33 7.80
N THR A 188 -5.74 4.77 6.92
CA THR A 188 -6.34 6.11 7.00
C THR A 188 -7.10 6.31 8.31
N ILE A 189 -7.96 5.35 8.69
CA ILE A 189 -8.74 5.44 9.94
C ILE A 189 -7.82 5.43 11.16
N CYS A 190 -6.90 4.48 11.21
CA CYS A 190 -5.98 4.34 12.33
C CYS A 190 -5.10 5.58 12.49
N ALA A 191 -4.55 6.14 11.40
CA ALA A 191 -3.75 7.36 11.43
C ALA A 191 -4.56 8.57 11.92
N LEU A 192 -5.81 8.75 11.45
CA LEU A 192 -6.70 9.83 11.90
C LEU A 192 -7.03 9.70 13.38
N LEU A 193 -7.36 8.50 13.86
CA LEU A 193 -7.66 8.26 15.26
C LEU A 193 -6.42 8.42 16.14
N LEU A 194 -5.26 7.90 15.73
CA LEU A 194 -4.00 8.13 16.44
C LEU A 194 -3.66 9.61 16.51
N ARG A 195 -3.84 10.36 15.43
CA ARG A 195 -3.67 11.81 15.44
C ARG A 195 -4.48 12.46 16.55
N GLN A 196 -5.79 12.16 16.60
CA GLN A 196 -6.72 12.78 17.56
C GLN A 196 -6.50 12.28 19.00
N LYS A 197 -6.25 10.97 19.19
CA LYS A 197 -6.25 10.35 20.52
C LYS A 197 -4.86 10.30 21.17
N VAL A 198 -3.79 10.41 20.37
CA VAL A 198 -2.41 10.27 20.84
C VAL A 198 -1.55 11.47 20.43
N TYR A 199 -1.41 11.76 19.14
CA TYR A 199 -0.47 12.76 18.65
C TYR A 199 -0.86 14.21 19.00
N ASP A 200 -2.16 14.53 19.06
CA ASP A 200 -2.64 15.86 19.48
C ASP A 200 -2.33 16.15 20.98
N LEU A 201 -2.01 15.11 21.75
CA LEU A 201 -1.54 15.22 23.14
C LEU A 201 -0.04 15.47 23.25
N LYS A 202 0.66 15.59 22.12
CA LYS A 202 2.11 15.87 22.03
C LYS A 202 2.95 14.83 22.79
N PRO A 203 2.93 13.55 22.37
CA PRO A 203 3.77 12.51 22.94
C PRO A 203 5.26 12.83 22.72
N SER A 204 6.14 12.17 23.47
CA SER A 204 7.57 12.23 23.22
C SER A 204 7.89 11.78 21.77
N PRO A 205 8.97 12.27 21.15
CA PRO A 205 9.40 11.79 19.85
C PRO A 205 9.58 10.27 19.78
N ALA A 206 10.05 9.66 20.88
CA ALA A 206 10.25 8.20 20.98
C ALA A 206 8.90 7.46 20.87
N LEU A 207 7.89 7.85 21.67
CA LEU A 207 6.55 7.26 21.59
C LEU A 207 5.89 7.54 20.23
N GLY A 208 6.11 8.74 19.67
CA GLY A 208 5.62 9.09 18.32
C GLY A 208 6.15 8.15 17.25
N TYR A 209 7.47 7.95 17.16
CA TYR A 209 8.08 7.04 16.19
C TYR A 209 7.73 5.58 16.45
N ALA A 210 7.68 5.14 17.71
CA ALA A 210 7.25 3.79 18.07
C ALA A 210 5.82 3.51 17.62
N THR A 211 4.91 4.47 17.83
CA THR A 211 3.50 4.36 17.40
C THR A 211 3.36 4.32 15.89
N LEU A 212 4.13 5.15 15.16
CA LEU A 212 4.13 5.16 13.69
C LEU A 212 4.68 3.84 13.12
N ALA A 213 5.76 3.33 13.68
CA ALA A 213 6.37 2.06 13.29
C ALA A 213 5.40 0.88 13.50
N LEU A 214 4.76 0.82 14.68
CA LEU A 214 3.72 -0.19 14.94
C LEU A 214 2.54 -0.05 13.99
N LEU A 215 2.09 1.17 13.70
CA LEU A 215 1.01 1.38 12.74
C LEU A 215 1.36 0.77 11.39
N PHE A 216 2.54 1.07 10.84
CA PHE A 216 2.95 0.60 9.53
C PHE A 216 3.14 -0.91 9.48
N VAL A 217 3.87 -1.49 10.44
CA VAL A 217 4.10 -2.94 10.49
C VAL A 217 2.80 -3.70 10.73
N ASN A 218 2.00 -3.25 11.69
CA ASN A 218 0.76 -3.95 12.03
C ASN A 218 -0.28 -3.90 10.91
N ILE A 219 -0.39 -2.78 10.15
CA ILE A 219 -1.28 -2.70 8.99
C ILE A 219 -0.85 -3.68 7.91
N SER A 220 0.44 -3.71 7.57
CA SER A 220 0.97 -4.63 6.56
C SER A 220 0.74 -6.10 6.92
N VAL A 221 0.97 -6.46 8.19
CA VAL A 221 0.80 -7.84 8.66
C VAL A 221 -0.67 -8.16 8.94
N GLY A 222 -1.42 -7.20 9.50
CA GLY A 222 -2.83 -7.36 9.83
C GLY A 222 -3.71 -7.64 8.62
N GLY A 223 -3.33 -7.19 7.42
CA GLY A 223 -4.02 -7.48 6.17
C GLY A 223 -4.00 -8.95 5.74
N THR A 224 -3.18 -9.79 6.37
CA THR A 224 -2.98 -11.20 5.96
C THR A 224 -3.98 -12.21 6.52
N LEU A 225 -5.00 -11.78 7.28
CA LEU A 225 -6.06 -12.70 7.73
C LEU A 225 -6.93 -13.19 6.57
N THR A 226 -7.00 -12.41 5.49
CA THR A 226 -7.76 -12.77 4.30
C THR A 226 -6.88 -12.75 3.05
N HIS A 227 -7.33 -13.42 2.00
CA HIS A 227 -6.62 -13.48 0.72
C HIS A 227 -6.87 -12.27 -0.19
N PHE A 228 -7.71 -11.30 0.23
CA PHE A 228 -8.19 -10.23 -0.62
C PHE A 228 -7.91 -8.81 -0.11
N ALA A 229 -7.33 -8.63 1.08
CA ALA A 229 -7.20 -7.31 1.67
C ALA A 229 -5.82 -6.66 1.49
N ALA A 230 -4.77 -7.47 1.56
CA ALA A 230 -3.38 -7.02 1.45
C ALA A 230 -2.89 -7.16 0.00
N PRO A 231 -2.44 -6.09 -0.66
CA PRO A 231 -1.94 -6.16 -2.04
C PRO A 231 -0.92 -7.27 -2.27
N PRO A 232 0.10 -7.51 -1.43
CA PRO A 232 1.06 -8.58 -1.63
C PRO A 232 0.44 -9.99 -1.60
N VAL A 233 -0.68 -10.16 -0.91
CA VAL A 233 -1.42 -11.43 -0.89
C VAL A 233 -2.33 -11.54 -2.09
N VAL A 234 -3.08 -10.48 -2.43
CA VAL A 234 -3.97 -10.44 -3.60
C VAL A 234 -3.24 -10.83 -4.88
N MET A 235 -2.02 -10.32 -5.07
CA MET A 235 -1.21 -10.57 -6.27
C MET A 235 -0.81 -12.03 -6.47
N VAL A 236 -0.88 -12.86 -5.43
CA VAL A 236 -0.45 -14.26 -5.48
C VAL A 236 -1.57 -15.26 -5.17
N ALA A 237 -2.60 -14.84 -4.44
CA ALA A 237 -3.62 -15.74 -3.89
C ALA A 237 -4.32 -16.58 -4.96
N THR A 238 -4.75 -15.95 -6.06
CA THR A 238 -5.39 -16.66 -7.18
C THR A 238 -4.44 -17.64 -7.85
N ARG A 239 -3.19 -17.25 -8.10
CA ARG A 239 -2.19 -18.10 -8.77
C ARG A 239 -1.78 -19.31 -7.94
N TRP A 240 -1.74 -19.15 -6.62
CA TRP A 240 -1.29 -20.19 -5.69
C TRP A 240 -2.44 -20.92 -5.01
N ASN A 241 -3.68 -20.61 -5.39
CA ASN A 241 -4.91 -21.17 -4.81
C ASN A 241 -4.97 -20.98 -3.28
N TRP A 242 -4.58 -19.82 -2.79
CA TRP A 242 -4.66 -19.46 -1.39
C TRP A 242 -6.03 -18.87 -1.08
N ASP A 243 -6.82 -19.60 -0.35
CA ASP A 243 -8.15 -19.20 0.10
C ASP A 243 -8.13 -18.59 1.52
N LEU A 244 -9.31 -18.26 2.03
CA LEU A 244 -9.47 -17.74 3.39
C LEU A 244 -8.97 -18.72 4.46
N GLY A 245 -9.24 -20.03 4.27
CA GLY A 245 -8.82 -21.08 5.19
C GLY A 245 -7.30 -21.18 5.25
N PHE A 246 -6.64 -21.14 4.09
CA PHE A 246 -5.18 -21.12 4.01
C PHE A 246 -4.60 -19.89 4.72
N MET A 247 -5.13 -18.70 4.46
CA MET A 247 -4.63 -17.47 5.09
C MET A 247 -4.79 -17.49 6.59
N LEU A 248 -5.95 -17.87 7.12
CA LEU A 248 -6.17 -17.93 8.56
C LEU A 248 -5.25 -18.92 9.26
N SER A 249 -5.05 -20.12 8.66
CA SER A 249 -4.26 -21.18 9.26
C SER A 249 -2.75 -20.97 9.15
N ASN A 250 -2.26 -20.29 8.09
CA ASN A 250 -0.83 -20.14 7.84
C ASN A 250 -0.29 -18.76 8.24
N PHE A 251 -1.08 -17.70 8.08
CA PHE A 251 -0.67 -16.30 8.34
C PHE A 251 -1.49 -15.65 9.46
N GLY A 252 -2.81 -15.76 9.43
CA GLY A 252 -3.72 -14.93 10.21
C GLY A 252 -3.49 -14.99 11.71
N TRP A 253 -3.49 -16.18 12.31
CA TRP A 253 -3.28 -16.32 13.77
C TRP A 253 -1.87 -15.88 14.20
N LYS A 254 -0.85 -16.08 13.35
CA LYS A 254 0.54 -15.65 13.60
C LYS A 254 0.64 -14.13 13.54
N ALA A 255 -0.06 -13.51 12.59
CA ALA A 255 -0.19 -12.06 12.50
C ALA A 255 -0.82 -11.47 13.76
N VAL A 256 -1.94 -12.06 14.23
CA VAL A 256 -2.59 -11.65 15.48
C VAL A 256 -1.63 -11.75 16.67
N ALA A 257 -0.96 -12.90 16.82
CA ALA A 257 -0.03 -13.12 17.91
C ALA A 257 1.16 -12.13 17.86
N GLY A 258 1.74 -11.92 16.66
CA GLY A 258 2.82 -10.97 16.45
C GLY A 258 2.42 -9.53 16.78
N ILE A 259 1.24 -9.09 16.33
CA ILE A 259 0.69 -7.76 16.63
C ILE A 259 0.52 -7.58 18.14
N LEU A 260 -0.03 -8.58 18.83
CA LEU A 260 -0.21 -8.53 20.28
C LEU A 260 1.13 -8.43 21.02
N ILE A 261 2.13 -9.23 20.62
CA ILE A 261 3.46 -9.21 21.22
C ILE A 261 4.16 -7.87 20.98
N ALA A 262 4.17 -7.39 19.74
CA ALA A 262 4.79 -6.11 19.37
C ALA A 262 4.14 -4.94 20.14
N ASN A 263 2.82 -4.89 20.16
CA ASN A 263 2.08 -3.88 20.92
C ASN A 263 2.33 -3.99 22.43
N ALA A 264 2.41 -5.20 23.00
CA ALA A 264 2.70 -5.39 24.40
C ALA A 264 4.11 -4.88 24.77
N ILE A 265 5.14 -5.19 23.95
CA ILE A 265 6.52 -4.73 24.20
C ILE A 265 6.54 -3.19 24.25
N TYR A 266 6.00 -2.52 23.25
CA TYR A 266 5.99 -1.06 23.24
C TYR A 266 5.04 -0.46 24.29
N TYR A 267 3.92 -1.11 24.59
CA TYR A 267 3.06 -0.69 25.70
C TYR A 267 3.81 -0.70 27.03
N PHE A 268 4.52 -1.79 27.37
CA PHE A 268 5.28 -1.85 28.62
C PHE A 268 6.42 -0.84 28.65
N GLN A 269 7.06 -0.57 27.54
CA GLN A 269 8.12 0.45 27.42
C GLN A 269 7.57 1.86 27.68
N PHE A 270 6.39 2.19 27.13
CA PHE A 270 5.83 3.54 27.19
C PHE A 270 4.63 3.68 28.14
N ARG A 271 4.33 2.67 28.95
CA ARG A 271 3.13 2.64 29.82
C ARG A 271 3.01 3.86 30.75
N THR A 272 4.12 4.37 31.28
CA THR A 272 4.13 5.53 32.17
C THR A 272 3.71 6.78 31.42
N GLU A 273 4.28 7.01 30.24
CA GLU A 273 3.94 8.14 29.40
C GLU A 273 2.48 8.06 28.91
N LEU A 274 2.04 6.91 28.40
CA LEU A 274 0.66 6.70 27.94
C LEU A 274 -0.39 6.95 29.06
N ARG A 275 -0.05 6.67 30.34
CA ARG A 275 -0.93 6.95 31.49
C ARG A 275 -0.92 8.44 31.89
N GLN A 276 0.20 9.13 31.66
CA GLN A 276 0.33 10.57 31.96
C GLN A 276 -0.33 11.45 30.89
N LEU A 277 -0.40 10.98 29.65
CA LEU A 277 -1.13 11.64 28.59
C LEU A 277 -2.62 11.67 29.00
N ARG A 278 -3.08 12.80 29.54
CA ARG A 278 -4.51 12.99 29.85
C ARG A 278 -5.22 13.34 28.53
N ALA A 279 -6.19 12.54 28.18
CA ALA A 279 -7.15 12.95 27.19
C ALA A 279 -7.76 14.29 27.68
N ARG A 280 -7.38 15.42 27.09
CA ARG A 280 -8.30 16.55 27.07
C ARG A 280 -9.62 15.95 26.61
N GLU A 281 -10.70 16.26 27.31
CA GLU A 281 -12.05 16.04 26.80
C GLU A 281 -12.17 16.89 25.52
N ILE A 282 -11.52 16.44 24.49
CA ILE A 282 -11.83 16.80 23.13
C ILE A 282 -13.15 16.08 22.93
N GLY A 283 -14.21 16.79 23.35
CA GLY A 283 -15.55 16.35 23.05
C GLY A 283 -15.52 15.88 21.60
N ILE A 284 -15.80 14.61 21.38
CA ILE A 284 -16.18 14.10 20.07
C ILE A 284 -17.55 14.74 19.79
N ALA A 285 -17.52 16.03 19.61
CA ALA A 285 -18.58 16.81 19.05
C ALA A 285 -18.26 17.04 17.58
N SER A 286 -17.91 16.00 16.84
CA SER A 286 -18.45 15.97 15.51
C SER A 286 -19.93 15.65 15.72
N LYS A 287 -20.78 16.67 15.68
CA LYS A 287 -22.20 16.56 15.38
C LYS A 287 -22.37 15.96 13.96
N GLU A 288 -21.56 14.99 13.62
CA GLU A 288 -21.73 14.26 12.38
C GLU A 288 -23.01 13.45 12.52
N ARG A 289 -23.95 13.78 11.67
CA ARG A 289 -25.24 13.13 11.58
C ARG A 289 -25.02 11.62 11.55
N ARG A 290 -25.51 10.88 12.55
CA ARG A 290 -25.40 9.42 12.61
C ARG A 290 -25.95 8.84 11.31
N LEU A 291 -25.12 8.03 10.66
CA LEU A 291 -25.52 7.37 9.43
C LEU A 291 -26.60 6.31 9.73
N PRO A 292 -27.64 6.20 8.91
CA PRO A 292 -28.62 5.13 9.06
C PRO A 292 -27.95 3.76 8.93
N THR A 293 -28.25 2.85 9.86
CA THR A 293 -27.67 1.48 9.87
C THR A 293 -27.85 0.76 8.53
N ARG A 294 -29.01 0.96 7.87
CA ARG A 294 -29.27 0.39 6.53
C ARG A 294 -28.23 0.79 5.49
N ILE A 295 -27.74 2.03 5.51
CA ILE A 295 -26.71 2.49 4.58
C ILE A 295 -25.40 1.77 4.87
N ILE A 296 -25.00 1.66 6.13
CA ILE A 296 -23.79 0.94 6.54
C ILE A 296 -23.87 -0.53 6.09
N VAL A 297 -24.97 -1.22 6.41
CA VAL A 297 -25.17 -2.62 6.04
C VAL A 297 -25.11 -2.80 4.52
N THR A 298 -25.74 -1.92 3.74
CA THR A 298 -25.68 -2.01 2.28
C THR A 298 -24.24 -1.88 1.75
N HIS A 299 -23.41 -1.00 2.31
CA HIS A 299 -22.00 -0.89 1.91
C HIS A 299 -21.21 -2.16 2.26
N LEU A 300 -21.44 -2.73 3.45
CA LEU A 300 -20.81 -4.00 3.84
C LEU A 300 -21.25 -5.15 2.93
N LEU A 301 -22.52 -5.16 2.47
CA LEU A 301 -22.99 -6.14 1.48
C LEU A 301 -22.30 -5.96 0.12
N PHE A 302 -22.03 -4.73 -0.33
CA PHE A 302 -21.23 -4.51 -1.55
C PHE A 302 -19.79 -5.02 -1.41
N ILE A 303 -19.15 -4.84 -0.24
CA ILE A 303 -17.82 -5.44 0.02
C ILE A 303 -17.95 -6.97 -0.05
N ALA A 304 -18.89 -7.56 0.65
CA ALA A 304 -19.11 -9.01 0.65
C ALA A 304 -19.34 -9.55 -0.77
N TRP A 305 -20.19 -8.88 -1.56
CA TRP A 305 -20.40 -9.22 -2.98
C TRP A 305 -19.08 -9.19 -3.76
N THR A 306 -18.34 -8.09 -3.66
CA THR A 306 -17.06 -7.92 -4.40
C THR A 306 -16.08 -9.04 -4.07
N VAL A 307 -15.98 -9.43 -2.80
CA VAL A 307 -15.13 -10.53 -2.36
C VAL A 307 -15.60 -11.88 -2.89
N LEU A 308 -16.91 -12.17 -2.82
CA LEU A 308 -17.49 -13.42 -3.30
C LEU A 308 -17.28 -13.63 -4.81
N VAL A 309 -17.30 -12.55 -5.58
CA VAL A 309 -17.14 -12.62 -7.05
C VAL A 309 -15.75 -12.19 -7.52
N SER A 310 -14.75 -12.14 -6.64
CA SER A 310 -13.40 -11.64 -6.94
C SER A 310 -12.74 -12.29 -8.15
N HIS A 311 -13.03 -13.54 -8.43
CA HIS A 311 -12.52 -14.29 -9.60
C HIS A 311 -13.25 -13.96 -10.92
N TYR A 312 -14.32 -13.17 -10.88
CA TYR A 312 -15.14 -12.82 -12.03
C TYR A 312 -15.13 -11.32 -12.29
N PRO A 313 -14.16 -10.76 -13.04
CA PRO A 313 -13.97 -9.32 -13.21
C PRO A 313 -15.23 -8.59 -13.68
N ILE A 314 -16.03 -9.20 -14.55
CA ILE A 314 -17.29 -8.62 -15.05
C ILE A 314 -18.28 -8.43 -13.90
N LEU A 315 -18.42 -9.41 -12.99
CA LEU A 315 -19.33 -9.30 -11.85
C LEU A 315 -18.82 -8.28 -10.81
N VAL A 316 -17.50 -8.16 -10.66
CA VAL A 316 -16.89 -7.12 -9.83
C VAL A 316 -17.24 -5.73 -10.39
N ILE A 317 -17.06 -5.51 -11.69
CA ILE A 317 -17.38 -4.23 -12.36
C ILE A 317 -18.89 -3.92 -12.28
N LEU A 318 -19.75 -4.89 -12.55
CA LEU A 318 -21.21 -4.70 -12.46
C LEU A 318 -21.63 -4.35 -11.04
N GLY A 319 -21.10 -5.04 -10.02
CA GLY A 319 -21.33 -4.72 -8.60
C GLY A 319 -20.88 -3.30 -8.25
N PHE A 320 -19.74 -2.87 -8.79
CA PHE A 320 -19.22 -1.52 -8.60
C PHE A 320 -20.08 -0.44 -9.24
N LEU A 321 -20.53 -0.66 -10.47
CA LEU A 321 -21.44 0.27 -11.14
C LEU A 321 -22.75 0.39 -10.36
N PHE A 322 -23.28 -0.71 -9.83
CA PHE A 322 -24.45 -0.69 -8.96
C PHE A 322 -24.19 0.05 -7.66
N PHE A 323 -23.02 -0.17 -7.03
CA PHE A 323 -22.59 0.60 -5.86
C PHE A 323 -22.56 2.11 -6.13
N LEU A 324 -21.98 2.54 -7.25
CA LEU A 324 -21.94 3.96 -7.62
C LEU A 324 -23.34 4.55 -7.81
N ALA A 325 -24.24 3.81 -8.46
CA ALA A 325 -25.64 4.21 -8.60
C ALA A 325 -26.34 4.32 -7.23
N PHE A 326 -26.07 3.38 -6.30
CA PHE A 326 -26.59 3.43 -4.93
C PHE A 326 -26.04 4.64 -4.16
N VAL A 327 -24.75 4.94 -4.27
CA VAL A 327 -24.13 6.13 -3.64
C VAL A 327 -24.80 7.40 -4.16
N ASP A 328 -25.03 7.47 -5.48
CA ASP A 328 -25.73 8.61 -6.10
C ASP A 328 -27.17 8.76 -5.59
N ALA A 329 -27.93 7.69 -5.55
CA ALA A 329 -29.30 7.68 -5.04
C ALA A 329 -29.39 8.05 -3.54
N THR A 330 -28.31 7.84 -2.77
CA THR A 330 -28.24 8.09 -1.35
C THR A 330 -27.36 9.27 -0.95
N ARG A 331 -27.10 10.21 -1.84
CA ARG A 331 -26.19 11.39 -1.68
C ARG A 331 -26.36 12.14 -0.37
N ARG A 332 -27.59 12.22 0.16
CA ARG A 332 -27.86 12.90 1.45
C ARG A 332 -27.12 12.30 2.64
N HIS A 333 -26.68 11.04 2.53
CA HIS A 333 -25.98 10.27 3.54
C HIS A 333 -24.53 9.98 3.17
N GLN A 334 -24.11 10.39 1.98
CA GLN A 334 -22.78 10.15 1.43
C GLN A 334 -21.96 11.42 1.42
N VAL A 335 -20.65 11.27 1.63
CA VAL A 335 -19.66 12.26 1.19
C VAL A 335 -19.14 11.75 -0.16
N VAL A 336 -18.83 12.66 -1.07
CA VAL A 336 -18.27 12.28 -2.38
C VAL A 336 -17.05 11.38 -2.14
N THR A 337 -17.16 10.14 -2.56
CA THR A 337 -16.06 9.17 -2.45
C THR A 337 -14.97 9.57 -3.43
N SER A 338 -13.79 9.90 -2.95
CA SER A 338 -12.65 10.14 -3.81
C SER A 338 -12.19 8.82 -4.42
N LEU A 339 -12.27 8.71 -5.73
CA LEU A 339 -11.78 7.54 -6.48
C LEU A 339 -10.28 7.67 -6.82
N ARG A 340 -9.65 8.82 -6.53
CA ARG A 340 -8.26 9.08 -6.92
C ARG A 340 -7.30 8.03 -6.36
N SER A 341 -7.31 7.81 -5.05
CA SER A 341 -6.39 6.84 -4.43
C SER A 341 -6.64 5.40 -4.90
N PRO A 342 -7.88 4.86 -4.93
CA PRO A 342 -8.13 3.55 -5.53
C PRO A 342 -7.63 3.41 -6.97
N LEU A 343 -7.88 4.41 -7.82
CA LEU A 343 -7.44 4.39 -9.23
C LEU A 343 -5.91 4.43 -9.36
N LEU A 344 -5.22 5.21 -8.54
CA LEU A 344 -3.75 5.26 -8.54
C LEU A 344 -3.14 3.92 -8.11
N VAL A 345 -3.67 3.30 -7.06
CA VAL A 345 -3.21 1.96 -6.63
C VAL A 345 -3.49 0.92 -7.72
N GLY A 346 -4.67 0.96 -8.35
CA GLY A 346 -4.97 0.06 -9.47
C GLY A 346 -4.04 0.29 -10.67
N PHE A 347 -3.72 1.55 -10.99
CA PHE A 347 -2.78 1.91 -12.03
C PHE A 347 -1.36 1.39 -11.71
N PHE A 348 -0.92 1.56 -10.47
CA PHE A 348 0.33 0.99 -9.98
C PHE A 348 0.38 -0.53 -10.16
N LEU A 349 -0.65 -1.24 -9.66
CA LEU A 349 -0.69 -2.71 -9.73
C LEU A 349 -0.75 -3.21 -11.17
N LEU A 350 -1.56 -2.58 -12.03
CA LEU A 350 -1.62 -2.96 -13.44
C LEU A 350 -0.28 -2.72 -14.15
N ALA A 351 0.35 -1.58 -13.90
CA ALA A 351 1.66 -1.29 -14.44
C ALA A 351 2.73 -2.27 -13.93
N LEU A 352 2.66 -2.65 -12.66
CA LEU A 352 3.53 -3.65 -12.06
C LEU A 352 3.37 -5.02 -12.76
N VAL A 353 2.13 -5.43 -13.04
CA VAL A 353 1.86 -6.69 -13.77
C VAL A 353 2.48 -6.64 -15.16
N ILE A 354 2.33 -5.53 -15.88
CA ILE A 354 2.90 -5.35 -17.21
C ILE A 354 4.44 -5.36 -17.17
N HIS A 355 5.05 -4.59 -16.29
CA HIS A 355 6.52 -4.60 -16.15
C HIS A 355 7.06 -5.95 -15.72
N GLY A 356 6.40 -6.58 -14.75
CA GLY A 356 6.84 -7.84 -14.17
C GLY A 356 6.79 -8.99 -15.17
N GLY A 357 5.81 -9.02 -16.07
CA GLY A 357 5.76 -10.03 -17.13
C GLY A 357 7.02 -10.07 -18.00
N CYS A 358 7.73 -8.93 -18.12
CA CYS A 358 9.02 -8.85 -18.81
C CYS A 358 10.23 -9.26 -17.94
N GLN A 359 10.03 -9.67 -16.67
CA GLN A 359 11.13 -9.97 -15.75
C GLN A 359 11.36 -11.47 -15.53
N GLN A 360 10.54 -12.34 -16.05
CA GLN A 360 10.62 -13.80 -15.82
C GLN A 360 11.98 -14.39 -16.17
N TRP A 361 12.66 -13.86 -17.19
CA TRP A 361 13.91 -14.36 -17.72
C TRP A 361 15.06 -14.41 -16.70
N TRP A 362 15.06 -13.53 -15.69
CA TRP A 362 16.09 -13.49 -14.66
C TRP A 362 15.59 -13.90 -13.26
N ILE A 363 14.30 -13.68 -12.98
CA ILE A 363 13.72 -13.95 -11.64
C ILE A 363 13.77 -15.44 -11.33
N GLU A 364 13.38 -16.28 -12.29
CA GLU A 364 13.33 -17.73 -12.12
C GLU A 364 14.68 -18.33 -11.68
N PRO A 365 15.80 -18.14 -12.42
CA PRO A 365 17.08 -18.73 -12.02
C PRO A 365 17.63 -18.14 -10.72
N VAL A 366 17.27 -16.89 -10.37
CA VAL A 366 17.72 -16.25 -9.13
C VAL A 366 16.93 -16.79 -7.93
N LEU A 367 15.60 -16.75 -7.97
CA LEU A 367 14.78 -17.15 -6.81
C LEU A 367 14.81 -18.66 -6.58
N SER A 368 14.87 -19.48 -7.64
CA SER A 368 14.95 -20.94 -7.52
C SER A 368 16.27 -21.43 -6.90
N SER A 369 17.30 -20.58 -6.84
CA SER A 369 18.57 -20.91 -6.18
C SER A 369 18.58 -20.64 -4.68
N LEU A 370 17.56 -19.96 -4.14
CA LEU A 370 17.50 -19.56 -2.73
C LEU A 370 16.76 -20.60 -1.89
N SER A 371 17.22 -20.77 -0.66
CA SER A 371 16.46 -21.48 0.38
C SER A 371 15.52 -20.53 1.13
N GLU A 372 14.62 -21.08 1.97
CA GLU A 372 13.55 -20.34 2.63
C GLU A 372 14.00 -19.11 3.43
N TRP A 373 15.03 -19.26 4.27
CA TRP A 373 15.50 -18.17 5.12
C TRP A 373 16.14 -17.02 4.34
N PRO A 374 17.11 -17.24 3.42
CA PRO A 374 17.62 -16.19 2.54
C PRO A 374 16.53 -15.52 1.73
N LEU A 375 15.54 -16.28 1.23
CA LEU A 375 14.43 -15.71 0.46
C LEU A 375 13.55 -14.82 1.33
N MET A 376 13.17 -15.26 2.52
CA MET A 376 12.37 -14.47 3.48
C MET A 376 13.10 -13.18 3.88
N LEU A 377 14.36 -13.27 4.27
CA LEU A 377 15.16 -12.11 4.66
C LEU A 377 15.40 -11.16 3.48
N GLY A 378 15.69 -11.72 2.30
CA GLY A 378 15.83 -10.96 1.06
C GLY A 378 14.53 -10.23 0.70
N ALA A 379 13.38 -10.90 0.78
CA ALA A 379 12.08 -10.29 0.55
C ALA A 379 11.80 -9.17 1.56
N THR A 380 12.12 -9.35 2.84
CA THR A 380 11.97 -8.31 3.87
C THR A 380 12.82 -7.08 3.58
N LEU A 381 14.09 -7.27 3.20
CA LEU A 381 15.00 -6.16 2.89
C LEU A 381 14.63 -5.46 1.59
N LEU A 382 14.28 -6.22 0.54
CA LEU A 382 13.86 -5.65 -0.74
C LEU A 382 12.54 -4.86 -0.59
N THR A 383 11.64 -5.33 0.26
CA THR A 383 10.40 -4.61 0.58
C THR A 383 10.69 -3.26 1.24
N ALA A 384 11.72 -3.14 2.07
CA ALA A 384 12.11 -1.85 2.62
C ALA A 384 12.53 -0.81 1.55
N LEU A 385 12.93 -1.28 0.36
CA LEU A 385 13.36 -0.47 -0.77
C LEU A 385 12.32 -0.38 -1.89
N ASN A 386 11.26 -1.20 -1.85
CA ASN A 386 10.23 -1.25 -2.87
C ASN A 386 8.90 -1.73 -2.24
N ASP A 387 7.78 -1.57 -2.94
CA ASP A 387 6.47 -2.05 -2.48
C ASP A 387 6.42 -3.58 -2.32
N ASN A 388 5.77 -4.04 -1.25
CA ASN A 388 5.65 -5.47 -0.93
C ASN A 388 4.86 -6.27 -1.99
N ALA A 389 3.87 -5.66 -2.66
CA ALA A 389 3.14 -6.30 -3.74
C ALA A 389 4.03 -6.58 -4.96
N ALA A 390 5.02 -5.71 -5.22
CA ALA A 390 5.99 -5.92 -6.28
C ALA A 390 6.82 -7.19 -6.03
N ILE A 391 7.29 -7.38 -4.79
CA ILE A 391 8.13 -8.52 -4.40
C ILE A 391 7.36 -9.84 -4.55
N THR A 392 6.12 -9.90 -4.04
CA THR A 392 5.30 -11.11 -4.12
C THR A 392 4.86 -11.40 -5.55
N TYR A 393 4.46 -10.37 -6.31
CA TYR A 393 4.11 -10.55 -7.70
C TYR A 393 5.25 -11.13 -8.53
N LEU A 394 6.46 -10.59 -8.41
CA LEU A 394 7.63 -11.09 -9.13
C LEU A 394 7.93 -12.55 -8.75
N ALA A 395 7.82 -12.91 -7.48
CA ALA A 395 7.98 -14.30 -7.04
C ALA A 395 6.91 -15.23 -7.62
N SER A 396 5.68 -14.72 -7.85
CA SER A 396 4.59 -15.50 -8.44
C SER A 396 4.83 -15.90 -9.90
N LEU A 397 5.81 -15.28 -10.55
CA LEU A 397 6.16 -15.57 -11.94
C LEU A 397 7.06 -16.80 -12.07
N VAL A 398 7.61 -17.33 -10.96
CA VAL A 398 8.51 -18.48 -10.96
C VAL A 398 7.71 -19.77 -11.11
N PRO A 399 7.88 -20.54 -12.22
CA PRO A 399 7.23 -21.83 -12.39
C PRO A 399 7.73 -22.84 -11.36
N GLY A 400 6.84 -23.70 -10.87
CA GLY A 400 7.23 -24.78 -9.94
C GLY A 400 7.76 -24.31 -8.57
N PHE A 401 7.53 -23.05 -8.21
CA PHE A 401 7.96 -22.50 -6.91
C PHE A 401 7.35 -23.31 -5.77
N SER A 402 8.16 -23.85 -4.87
CA SER A 402 7.67 -24.71 -3.80
C SER A 402 6.81 -23.95 -2.80
N ASP A 403 5.86 -24.65 -2.14
CA ASP A 403 4.95 -24.01 -1.19
C ASP A 403 5.70 -23.37 -0.01
N ASN A 404 6.82 -23.94 0.40
CA ASN A 404 7.70 -23.35 1.41
C ASN A 404 8.29 -22.02 0.97
N LEU A 405 8.75 -21.92 -0.27
CA LEU A 405 9.32 -20.70 -0.83
C LEU A 405 8.24 -19.64 -1.09
N LYS A 406 7.04 -20.06 -1.57
CA LYS A 406 5.87 -19.18 -1.68
C LYS A 406 5.53 -18.55 -0.32
N TYR A 407 5.47 -19.39 0.71
CA TYR A 407 5.22 -18.92 2.07
C TYR A 407 6.31 -17.94 2.56
N ALA A 408 7.58 -18.31 2.39
CA ALA A 408 8.72 -17.52 2.85
C ALA A 408 8.77 -16.13 2.21
N VAL A 409 8.53 -16.03 0.89
CA VAL A 409 8.55 -14.73 0.20
C VAL A 409 7.42 -13.82 0.66
N VAL A 410 6.20 -14.35 0.84
CA VAL A 410 5.07 -13.54 1.33
C VAL A 410 5.28 -13.16 2.79
N ALA A 411 5.75 -14.07 3.64
CA ALA A 411 6.09 -13.78 5.03
C ALA A 411 7.11 -12.63 5.13
N GLY A 412 8.16 -12.68 4.31
CA GLY A 412 9.16 -11.62 4.25
C GLY A 412 8.61 -10.29 3.75
N ALA A 413 7.85 -10.31 2.67
CA ALA A 413 7.26 -9.11 2.07
C ALA A 413 6.29 -8.41 3.03
N VAL A 414 5.38 -9.15 3.69
CA VAL A 414 4.43 -8.53 4.63
C VAL A 414 5.11 -8.08 5.93
N ALA A 415 6.11 -8.83 6.43
CA ALA A 415 6.86 -8.40 7.61
C ALA A 415 7.67 -7.12 7.34
N GLY A 416 8.26 -7.00 6.13
CA GLY A 416 9.02 -5.83 5.71
C GLY A 416 8.20 -4.59 5.39
N GLY A 417 6.89 -4.73 5.16
CA GLY A 417 6.02 -3.65 4.67
C GLY A 417 5.88 -2.43 5.58
N GLY A 418 6.32 -2.52 6.83
CA GLY A 418 6.34 -1.38 7.75
C GLY A 418 7.70 -0.71 7.96
N LEU A 419 8.77 -1.22 7.35
CA LEU A 419 10.14 -0.73 7.58
C LEU A 419 10.36 0.69 7.06
N THR A 420 9.73 1.04 5.96
CA THR A 420 9.84 2.37 5.35
C THR A 420 8.48 2.84 4.84
N VAL A 421 8.40 4.09 4.44
CA VAL A 421 7.18 4.66 3.87
C VAL A 421 6.84 4.04 2.52
N ILE A 422 7.84 3.70 1.72
CA ILE A 422 7.65 3.12 0.37
C ILE A 422 7.46 1.60 0.39
N ALA A 423 7.63 0.96 1.54
CA ALA A 423 7.57 -0.50 1.67
C ALA A 423 6.16 -1.08 1.47
N ASN A 424 5.11 -0.26 1.61
CA ASN A 424 3.73 -0.68 1.40
C ASN A 424 2.88 0.52 0.93
N ALA A 425 2.04 0.31 -0.06
CA ALA A 425 1.20 1.33 -0.70
C ALA A 425 0.39 2.23 0.28
N PRO A 426 -0.20 1.75 1.39
CA PRO A 426 -0.92 2.60 2.34
C PRO A 426 -0.04 3.49 3.23
N ASN A 427 1.26 3.23 3.35
CA ASN A 427 2.13 3.96 4.29
C ASN A 427 2.22 5.47 4.00
N PRO A 428 2.33 5.94 2.73
CA PRO A 428 2.31 7.37 2.42
C PRO A 428 1.08 8.10 2.94
N ALA A 429 -0.11 7.47 2.89
CA ALA A 429 -1.33 8.06 3.44
C ALA A 429 -1.25 8.22 4.96
N GLY A 430 -0.78 7.20 5.68
CA GLY A 430 -0.53 7.27 7.13
C GLY A 430 0.49 8.34 7.48
N GLN A 431 1.59 8.41 6.72
CA GLN A 431 2.61 9.44 6.87
C GLN A 431 2.02 10.85 6.70
N SER A 432 1.30 11.11 5.63
CA SER A 432 0.76 12.44 5.31
C SER A 432 -0.19 12.96 6.40
N ILE A 433 -1.03 12.09 6.95
CA ILE A 433 -1.97 12.41 8.03
C ILE A 433 -1.25 12.83 9.32
N LEU A 434 -0.10 12.20 9.61
CA LEU A 434 0.64 12.39 10.86
C LEU A 434 1.81 13.37 10.73
N LEU A 435 2.23 13.72 9.52
CA LEU A 435 3.44 14.51 9.22
C LEU A 435 3.53 15.79 10.05
N SER A 436 2.45 16.55 10.15
CA SER A 436 2.39 17.82 10.90
C SER A 436 2.63 17.67 12.41
N ARG A 437 2.67 16.44 12.94
CA ARG A 437 2.90 16.14 14.35
C ARG A 437 4.35 15.80 14.69
N PHE A 438 5.22 15.76 13.68
CA PHE A 438 6.65 15.48 13.84
C PHE A 438 7.54 16.74 13.76
N GLY A 439 6.94 17.94 13.87
CA GLY A 439 7.65 19.22 13.82
C GLY A 439 8.06 19.64 12.41
N GLU A 440 8.91 20.66 12.32
CA GLU A 440 9.35 21.24 11.03
C GLU A 440 10.25 20.28 10.23
N GLU A 441 11.01 19.42 10.89
CA GLU A 441 11.87 18.43 10.25
C GLU A 441 11.07 17.26 9.62
N GLY A 442 9.81 17.11 9.99
CA GLY A 442 8.94 16.03 9.52
C GLY A 442 9.36 14.65 10.05
N ILE A 443 8.95 13.60 9.33
CA ILE A 443 9.24 12.22 9.71
C ILE A 443 10.61 11.81 9.14
N SER A 444 11.57 11.52 10.02
CA SER A 444 12.89 11.01 9.65
C SER A 444 12.77 9.53 9.21
N PRO A 445 13.14 9.20 7.95
CA PRO A 445 13.08 7.82 7.47
C PRO A 445 13.96 6.87 8.29
N LEU A 446 15.13 7.33 8.72
CA LEU A 446 16.07 6.51 9.49
C LEU A 446 15.53 6.20 10.90
N ARG A 447 14.93 7.17 11.57
CA ARG A 447 14.29 6.94 12.89
C ARG A 447 13.12 5.97 12.76
N LEU A 448 12.27 6.15 11.74
CA LEU A 448 11.16 5.22 11.46
C LEU A 448 11.69 3.80 11.27
N PHE A 449 12.70 3.63 10.41
CA PHE A 449 13.31 2.33 10.13
C PHE A 449 13.80 1.64 11.41
N PHE A 450 14.56 2.32 12.27
CA PHE A 450 15.06 1.72 13.51
C PHE A 450 13.93 1.34 14.49
N TRP A 451 12.89 2.16 14.60
CA TRP A 451 11.73 1.79 15.44
C TRP A 451 10.91 0.65 14.85
N ALA A 452 10.91 0.48 13.54
CA ALA A 452 10.20 -0.62 12.87
C ALA A 452 10.94 -1.96 12.93
N LEU A 453 12.26 -1.99 13.20
CA LEU A 453 13.03 -3.24 13.23
C LEU A 453 12.51 -4.26 14.25
N ILE A 454 12.16 -3.82 15.45
CA ILE A 454 11.68 -4.72 16.52
C ILE A 454 10.35 -5.38 16.11
N PRO A 455 9.27 -4.64 15.77
CA PRO A 455 8.04 -5.28 15.34
C PRO A 455 8.21 -6.12 14.07
N THR A 456 9.02 -5.69 13.10
CA THR A 456 9.34 -6.49 11.90
C THR A 456 10.02 -7.82 12.27
N ALA A 457 11.02 -7.80 13.18
CA ALA A 457 11.69 -9.01 13.64
C ALA A 457 10.73 -9.96 14.35
N ILE A 458 9.81 -9.42 15.17
CA ILE A 458 8.77 -10.22 15.84
C ILE A 458 7.89 -10.90 14.79
N MET A 459 7.40 -10.15 13.77
CA MET A 459 6.55 -10.71 12.72
C MET A 459 7.28 -11.78 11.91
N GLY A 460 8.53 -11.52 11.52
CA GLY A 460 9.37 -12.50 10.83
C GLY A 460 9.56 -13.77 11.65
N ALA A 461 9.82 -13.64 12.94
CA ALA A 461 9.94 -14.77 13.86
C ALA A 461 8.62 -15.56 13.96
N MET A 462 7.48 -14.87 14.12
CA MET A 462 6.16 -15.53 14.19
C MET A 462 5.86 -16.33 12.93
N PHE A 463 6.16 -15.79 11.75
CA PHE A 463 5.92 -16.50 10.50
C PHE A 463 6.86 -17.68 10.29
N MET A 464 8.12 -17.59 10.67
CA MET A 464 9.12 -18.60 10.34
C MET A 464 9.30 -19.69 11.40
N PHE A 465 9.14 -19.37 12.70
CA PHE A 465 9.33 -20.36 13.78
C PHE A 465 8.06 -21.08 14.22
N LEU A 466 6.88 -20.54 13.89
CA LEU A 466 5.59 -21.15 14.25
C LEU A 466 4.92 -21.86 13.08
N ARG A 467 5.71 -22.45 12.20
CA ARG A 467 5.22 -23.26 11.07
C ARG A 467 4.59 -24.56 11.52
#